data_d1131d2f795c6e0e34eda9841809145a
#
_entry.id   d1131d2f795c6e0e34eda9841809145a
#
_cell.length_a   1.000
_cell.length_b   1.000
_cell.length_c   1.000
_cell.angle_alpha   90.00
_cell.angle_beta   90.00
_cell.angle_gamma   90.00
#
_symmetry.space_group_name_H-M   'P 1'
#
loop_
_entity.id
_entity.type
_entity.pdbx_description
1 polymer ?
#
loop_
_entity_poly.entity_id
_entity_poly.type
_entity_poly.pdbx_seq_one_letter_code
_entity_poly.pdbx_strand_id
1 'polypeptide(L)'
;MIHKQNGGVSTARNAGLDAAQGNWIAFVDSDDTVAPEYLEKMHKAVLETGADFAICSSQCIDETGKTLAGGEHRLLNEFLPQEEVLRRMVVSDFQVPWNKLYRRKLLENLRYPENKAFEDTCLMPVIYARAASACGVWDFLYNYRIVTGSAMHRKTTLKTLDWVEAWYRLFDVLYQN
;
A
#
# COMPACT_ATOMS: atom_id res chain seq x y z
N MET A 1 -2.14 21.45 -0.75
CA MET A 1 -3.25 20.75 -0.07
C MET A 1 -4.45 20.80 -0.99
N ILE A 2 -5.21 19.69 -1.12
CA ILE A 2 -6.42 19.61 -1.95
C ILE A 2 -7.60 19.45 -1.01
N HIS A 3 -8.55 20.40 -1.06
CA HIS A 3 -9.82 20.32 -0.35
C HIS A 3 -10.91 19.85 -1.31
N LYS A 4 -11.63 18.80 -0.94
CA LYS A 4 -12.74 18.25 -1.71
C LYS A 4 -13.86 17.75 -0.80
N GLN A 5 -15.05 17.60 -1.34
CA GLN A 5 -16.15 16.96 -0.62
C GLN A 5 -15.76 15.51 -0.27
N ASN A 6 -16.17 15.05 0.92
CA ASN A 6 -15.94 13.67 1.32
C ASN A 6 -16.63 12.71 0.36
N GLY A 7 -15.86 11.82 -0.22
CA GLY A 7 -16.31 10.75 -1.12
C GLY A 7 -15.61 9.41 -0.84
N GLY A 8 -15.02 9.28 0.36
CA GLY A 8 -14.30 8.06 0.78
C GLY A 8 -12.84 8.05 0.36
N VAL A 9 -12.13 7.01 0.81
CA VAL A 9 -10.67 6.84 0.65
C VAL A 9 -10.24 6.78 -0.82
N SER A 10 -10.96 6.04 -1.66
CA SER A 10 -10.67 5.93 -3.10
C SER A 10 -10.65 7.28 -3.77
N THR A 11 -11.65 8.12 -3.53
CA THR A 11 -11.72 9.45 -4.15
C THR A 11 -10.61 10.38 -3.65
N ALA A 12 -10.16 10.22 -2.40
CA ALA A 12 -9.03 10.99 -1.86
C ALA A 12 -7.71 10.55 -2.50
N ARG A 13 -7.46 9.24 -2.59
CA ARG A 13 -6.26 8.69 -3.24
C ARG A 13 -6.22 9.04 -4.73
N ASN A 14 -7.36 8.96 -5.44
CA ASN A 14 -7.46 9.35 -6.85
C ASN A 14 -7.14 10.83 -7.06
N ALA A 15 -7.68 11.73 -6.23
CA ALA A 15 -7.34 13.15 -6.30
C ALA A 15 -5.85 13.42 -6.02
N GLY A 16 -5.25 12.65 -5.12
CA GLY A 16 -3.80 12.68 -4.90
C GLY A 16 -3.00 12.24 -6.11
N LEU A 17 -3.42 11.15 -6.77
CA LEU A 17 -2.81 10.66 -8.01
C LEU A 17 -2.89 11.67 -9.15
N ASP A 18 -4.04 12.33 -9.31
CA ASP A 18 -4.24 13.36 -10.35
C ASP A 18 -3.32 14.58 -10.15
N ALA A 19 -3.04 14.93 -8.90
CA ALA A 19 -2.21 16.08 -8.57
C ALA A 19 -0.71 15.76 -8.45
N ALA A 20 -0.34 14.49 -8.39
CA ALA A 20 1.04 14.07 -8.17
C ALA A 20 1.95 14.41 -9.36
N GLN A 21 3.03 15.14 -9.11
CA GLN A 21 4.02 15.54 -10.11
C GLN A 21 5.38 14.86 -9.94
N GLY A 22 5.63 14.29 -8.76
CA GLY A 22 6.89 13.61 -8.43
C GLY A 22 7.09 12.33 -9.24
N ASN A 23 8.33 11.86 -9.33
CA ASN A 23 8.67 10.59 -9.98
C ASN A 23 8.31 9.38 -9.10
N TRP A 24 8.11 9.61 -7.83
CA TRP A 24 7.77 8.62 -6.82
C TRP A 24 6.52 9.03 -6.07
N ILE A 25 5.69 8.06 -5.68
CA ILE A 25 4.43 8.25 -4.96
C ILE A 25 4.44 7.36 -3.72
N ALA A 26 4.10 7.93 -2.59
CA ALA A 26 3.81 7.23 -1.35
C ALA A 26 2.39 7.55 -0.87
N PHE A 27 1.71 6.55 -0.34
CA PHE A 27 0.43 6.73 0.34
C PHE A 27 0.65 6.65 1.84
N VAL A 28 0.04 7.58 2.57
CA VAL A 28 0.00 7.57 4.04
C VAL A 28 -1.45 7.80 4.43
N ASP A 29 -2.02 6.88 5.20
CA ASP A 29 -3.38 7.02 5.67
C ASP A 29 -3.45 8.10 6.76
N SER A 30 -4.56 8.82 6.85
CA SER A 30 -4.68 10.06 7.65
C SER A 30 -4.59 9.85 9.16
N ASP A 31 -4.78 8.64 9.63
CA ASP A 31 -4.69 8.21 11.03
C ASP A 31 -3.32 7.63 11.40
N ASP A 32 -2.46 7.41 10.42
CA ASP A 32 -1.13 6.83 10.59
C ASP A 32 -0.02 7.87 10.65
N THR A 33 1.19 7.42 10.96
CA THR A 33 2.40 8.25 10.90
C THR A 33 3.56 7.48 10.27
N VAL A 34 4.56 8.23 9.81
CA VAL A 34 5.79 7.67 9.26
C VAL A 34 7.01 8.18 10.03
N ALA A 35 8.07 7.38 10.05
CA ALA A 35 9.35 7.79 10.61
C ALA A 35 9.93 8.98 9.81
N PRO A 36 10.70 9.89 10.44
CA PRO A 36 11.30 11.01 9.73
C PRO A 36 12.13 10.60 8.51
N GLU A 37 12.78 9.44 8.58
CA GLU A 37 13.66 8.89 7.54
C GLU A 37 12.90 8.07 6.48
N TYR A 38 11.57 7.99 6.54
CA TYR A 38 10.75 7.14 5.67
C TYR A 38 11.08 7.34 4.19
N LEU A 39 10.95 8.57 3.69
CA LEU A 39 11.19 8.86 2.27
C LEU A 39 12.66 8.70 1.89
N GLU A 40 13.58 9.12 2.75
CA GLU A 40 15.02 9.03 2.50
C GLU A 40 15.46 7.57 2.32
N LYS A 41 15.13 6.68 3.27
CA LYS A 41 15.52 5.28 3.23
C LYS A 41 14.85 4.52 2.09
N MET A 42 13.54 4.76 1.87
CA MET A 42 12.81 4.14 0.77
C MET A 42 13.34 4.57 -0.60
N HIS A 43 13.62 5.85 -0.77
CA HIS A 43 14.17 6.39 -2.02
C HIS A 43 15.60 5.90 -2.27
N LYS A 44 16.43 5.86 -1.24
CA LYS A 44 17.77 5.28 -1.32
C LYS A 44 17.72 3.83 -1.80
N ALA A 45 16.86 3.01 -1.20
CA ALA A 45 16.72 1.59 -1.56
C ALA A 45 16.34 1.39 -3.04
N VAL A 46 15.38 2.17 -3.58
CA VAL A 46 15.03 2.06 -5.00
C VAL A 46 16.12 2.58 -5.94
N LEU A 47 16.92 3.57 -5.53
CA LEU A 47 18.05 4.04 -6.34
C LEU A 47 19.19 3.01 -6.38
N GLU A 48 19.51 2.37 -5.26
CA GLU A 48 20.58 1.38 -5.15
C GLU A 48 20.25 0.07 -5.88
N THR A 49 18.98 -0.34 -5.86
CA THR A 49 18.52 -1.60 -6.45
C THR A 49 17.99 -1.47 -7.88
N GLY A 50 17.60 -0.27 -8.30
CA GLY A 50 16.87 -0.04 -9.54
C GLY A 50 15.40 -0.52 -9.51
N ALA A 51 14.89 -0.95 -8.36
CA ALA A 51 13.56 -1.50 -8.20
C ALA A 51 12.45 -0.49 -8.57
N ASP A 52 11.32 -1.00 -8.99
CA ASP A 52 10.16 -0.17 -9.37
C ASP A 52 9.37 0.33 -8.16
N PHE A 53 9.49 -0.34 -7.02
CA PHE A 53 8.96 0.15 -5.74
C PHE A 53 9.73 -0.44 -4.55
N ALA A 54 9.67 0.25 -3.42
CA ALA A 54 10.19 -0.24 -2.14
C ALA A 54 9.03 -0.52 -1.18
N ILE A 55 9.26 -1.45 -0.25
CA ILE A 55 8.36 -1.78 0.86
C ILE A 55 9.16 -1.71 2.16
N CYS A 56 8.65 -1.01 3.17
CA CYS A 56 9.26 -1.01 4.51
C CYS A 56 8.47 -1.86 5.51
N SER A 57 9.10 -2.20 6.62
CA SER A 57 8.42 -2.79 7.76
C SER A 57 7.48 -1.78 8.41
N SER A 58 6.38 -2.30 8.99
CA SER A 58 5.40 -1.52 9.72
C SER A 58 5.23 -2.03 11.14
N GLN A 59 4.88 -1.15 12.06
CA GLN A 59 4.54 -1.49 13.44
C GLN A 59 3.20 -0.90 13.84
N CYS A 60 2.52 -1.54 14.78
CA CYS A 60 1.28 -1.02 15.34
C CYS A 60 1.57 -0.08 16.50
N ILE A 61 0.89 1.06 16.51
CA ILE A 61 0.92 2.03 17.62
C ILE A 61 -0.49 2.26 18.15
N ASP A 62 -0.60 2.65 19.42
CA ASP A 62 -1.87 3.11 20.00
C ASP A 62 -2.15 4.59 19.66
N GLU A 63 -3.27 5.10 20.16
CA GLU A 63 -3.68 6.51 19.94
C GLU A 63 -2.67 7.51 20.52
N THR A 64 -1.85 7.11 21.50
CA THR A 64 -0.80 7.95 22.09
C THR A 64 0.52 7.90 21.32
N GLY A 65 0.64 7.00 20.35
CA GLY A 65 1.87 6.76 19.58
C GLY A 65 2.81 5.72 20.21
N LYS A 66 2.37 5.03 21.26
CA LYS A 66 3.16 3.95 21.88
C LYS A 66 3.04 2.68 21.04
N THR A 67 4.17 2.03 20.77
CA THR A 67 4.21 0.74 20.07
C THR A 67 3.51 -0.33 20.88
N LEU A 68 2.53 -1.02 20.29
CA LEU A 68 1.71 -2.06 20.92
C LEU A 68 2.34 -3.45 20.81
N ALA A 69 2.74 -3.82 19.63
CA ALA A 69 3.48 -5.04 19.36
C ALA A 69 4.51 -4.73 18.27
N GLY A 70 5.67 -5.36 18.37
CA GLY A 70 6.62 -5.31 17.27
C GLY A 70 5.92 -5.82 16.02
N GLY A 71 5.94 -5.05 14.93
CA GLY A 71 5.54 -5.55 13.64
C GLY A 71 6.45 -6.73 13.28
N GLU A 72 5.92 -7.69 12.56
CA GLU A 72 6.77 -8.74 12.02
C GLU A 72 7.67 -8.14 10.94
N HIS A 73 8.99 -8.34 11.07
CA HIS A 73 9.92 -8.12 9.97
C HIS A 73 9.68 -9.21 8.92
N ARG A 74 8.80 -8.94 7.99
CA ARG A 74 8.50 -9.89 6.90
C ARG A 74 9.37 -9.69 5.68
N LEU A 75 10.07 -8.57 5.62
CA LEU A 75 10.93 -8.20 4.51
C LEU A 75 12.35 -8.03 5.01
N LEU A 76 13.25 -8.76 4.41
CA LEU A 76 14.68 -8.52 4.53
C LEU A 76 15.06 -7.37 3.60
N ASN A 77 16.23 -6.74 3.80
CA ASN A 77 16.82 -5.83 2.81
C ASN A 77 17.19 -6.63 1.56
N GLU A 78 16.19 -6.98 0.77
CA GLU A 78 16.33 -7.87 -0.37
C GLU A 78 15.72 -7.26 -1.64
N PHE A 79 16.26 -7.68 -2.77
CA PHE A 79 15.67 -7.42 -4.08
C PHE A 79 14.68 -8.54 -4.41
N LEU A 80 13.48 -8.17 -4.84
CA LEU A 80 12.39 -9.07 -5.20
C LEU A 80 12.13 -8.96 -6.70
N PRO A 81 12.43 -9.98 -7.50
CA PRO A 81 11.99 -10.02 -8.90
C PRO A 81 10.47 -10.14 -8.98
N GLN A 82 9.90 -9.84 -10.14
CA GLN A 82 8.43 -9.82 -10.35
C GLN A 82 7.74 -11.10 -9.88
N GLU A 83 8.30 -12.27 -10.19
CA GLU A 83 7.73 -13.55 -9.76
C GLU A 83 7.54 -13.63 -8.24
N GLU A 84 8.54 -13.17 -7.48
CA GLU A 84 8.47 -13.16 -6.01
C GLU A 84 7.53 -12.10 -5.49
N VAL A 85 7.44 -10.94 -6.16
CA VAL A 85 6.43 -9.91 -5.86
C VAL A 85 5.02 -10.47 -6.02
N LEU A 86 4.74 -11.14 -7.14
CA LEU A 86 3.44 -11.76 -7.41
C LEU A 86 3.13 -12.89 -6.42
N ARG A 87 4.11 -13.69 -6.05
CA ARG A 87 3.95 -14.75 -5.04
C ARG A 87 3.57 -14.19 -3.68
N ARG A 88 4.18 -13.06 -3.27
CA ARG A 88 3.94 -12.42 -1.97
C ARG A 88 2.67 -11.56 -1.92
N MET A 89 2.07 -11.20 -3.04
CA MET A 89 0.91 -10.31 -3.06
C MET A 89 -0.33 -10.86 -2.36
N VAL A 90 -0.36 -12.15 -2.05
CA VAL A 90 -1.45 -12.76 -1.28
C VAL A 90 -1.35 -12.55 0.24
N VAL A 91 -0.21 -12.05 0.73
CA VAL A 91 -0.04 -11.74 2.16
C VAL A 91 -0.47 -10.29 2.46
N SER A 92 -0.93 -10.06 3.68
CA SER A 92 -1.59 -8.80 4.08
C SER A 92 -0.78 -7.54 3.80
N ASP A 93 0.52 -7.54 4.08
CA ASP A 93 1.37 -6.36 3.93
C ASP A 93 1.61 -5.97 2.47
N PHE A 94 1.36 -6.88 1.54
CA PHE A 94 1.40 -6.61 0.12
C PHE A 94 0.07 -6.04 -0.41
N GLN A 95 -1.07 -6.31 0.24
CA GLN A 95 -2.37 -5.85 -0.23
C GLN A 95 -2.67 -4.38 0.09
N VAL A 96 -1.95 -3.79 1.02
CA VAL A 96 -2.14 -2.38 1.41
C VAL A 96 -1.30 -1.42 0.56
N PRO A 97 -1.78 -0.21 0.25
CA PRO A 97 -1.02 0.76 -0.55
C PRO A 97 0.02 1.55 0.25
N TRP A 98 -0.16 1.66 1.55
CA TRP A 98 0.78 2.35 2.44
C TRP A 98 2.05 1.50 2.70
N ASN A 99 3.00 1.97 3.46
CA ASN A 99 4.34 1.39 3.68
C ASN A 99 5.17 1.15 2.40
N LYS A 100 4.81 1.79 1.31
CA LYS A 100 5.46 1.61 0.01
C LYS A 100 5.79 2.94 -0.67
N LEU A 101 6.87 2.93 -1.46
CA LEU A 101 7.25 4.02 -2.35
C LEU A 101 7.27 3.49 -3.77
N TYR A 102 6.34 3.96 -4.59
CA TYR A 102 6.14 3.48 -5.96
C TYR A 102 6.76 4.42 -6.98
N ARG A 103 7.37 3.88 -8.01
CA ARG A 103 7.65 4.64 -9.23
C ARG A 103 6.31 5.09 -9.84
N ARG A 104 6.12 6.40 -10.07
CA ARG A 104 4.85 6.96 -10.57
C ARG A 104 4.31 6.25 -11.82
N LYS A 105 5.19 5.79 -12.71
CA LYS A 105 4.82 5.04 -13.91
C LYS A 105 3.95 3.80 -13.62
N LEU A 106 4.12 3.13 -12.49
CA LEU A 106 3.29 1.98 -12.12
C LEU A 106 1.82 2.33 -11.91
N LEU A 107 1.57 3.57 -11.47
CA LEU A 107 0.24 4.09 -11.12
C LEU A 107 -0.40 4.88 -12.28
N GLU A 108 0.28 4.98 -13.40
CA GLU A 108 -0.18 5.76 -14.55
C GLU A 108 -1.49 5.16 -15.12
N ASN A 109 -2.51 6.00 -15.29
CA ASN A 109 -3.85 5.60 -15.73
C ASN A 109 -4.57 4.58 -14.82
N LEU A 110 -4.08 4.36 -13.59
CA LEU A 110 -4.78 3.57 -12.59
C LEU A 110 -5.60 4.48 -11.67
N ARG A 111 -6.77 3.97 -11.26
CA ARG A 111 -7.62 4.64 -10.26
C ARG A 111 -8.21 3.61 -9.32
N TYR A 112 -8.25 3.98 -8.04
CA TYR A 112 -8.95 3.21 -7.03
C TYR A 112 -10.45 3.17 -7.36
N PRO A 113 -11.10 2.01 -7.29
CA PRO A 113 -12.54 1.92 -7.54
C PRO A 113 -13.30 2.68 -6.45
N GLU A 114 -14.17 3.60 -6.86
CA GLU A 114 -14.98 4.39 -5.94
C GLU A 114 -16.19 3.58 -5.46
N ASN A 115 -16.63 3.88 -4.23
CA ASN A 115 -17.78 3.22 -3.58
C ASN A 115 -17.64 1.70 -3.37
N LYS A 116 -16.44 1.16 -3.46
CA LYS A 116 -16.12 -0.23 -3.17
C LYS A 116 -15.43 -0.35 -1.80
N ALA A 117 -15.71 -1.43 -1.09
CA ALA A 117 -14.85 -1.90 -0.02
C ALA A 117 -13.67 -2.71 -0.63
N PHE A 118 -12.54 -2.78 0.08
CA PHE A 118 -11.33 -3.48 -0.38
C PHE A 118 -10.80 -2.93 -1.72
N GLU A 119 -10.85 -1.64 -1.88
CA GLU A 119 -10.37 -0.91 -3.05
C GLU A 119 -8.88 -1.12 -3.33
N ASP A 120 -8.11 -1.34 -2.27
CA ASP A 120 -6.70 -1.69 -2.30
C ASP A 120 -6.48 -3.09 -2.89
N THR A 121 -7.18 -4.11 -2.38
CA THR A 121 -7.11 -5.47 -2.92
C THR A 121 -7.49 -5.53 -4.40
N CYS A 122 -8.34 -4.61 -4.87
CA CYS A 122 -8.66 -4.50 -6.30
C CYS A 122 -7.52 -3.94 -7.15
N LEU A 123 -6.74 -3.00 -6.61
CA LEU A 123 -5.76 -2.25 -7.40
C LEU A 123 -4.33 -2.78 -7.24
N MET A 124 -3.96 -3.23 -6.05
CA MET A 124 -2.59 -3.67 -5.77
C MET A 124 -2.09 -4.77 -6.70
N PRO A 125 -2.88 -5.81 -7.07
CA PRO A 125 -2.44 -6.83 -8.01
C PRO A 125 -2.04 -6.25 -9.37
N VAL A 126 -2.78 -5.26 -9.86
CA VAL A 126 -2.49 -4.61 -11.16
C VAL A 126 -1.18 -3.83 -11.09
N ILE A 127 -0.91 -3.17 -9.96
CA ILE A 127 0.36 -2.46 -9.74
C ILE A 127 1.53 -3.45 -9.75
N TYR A 128 1.39 -4.58 -9.08
CA TYR A 128 2.43 -5.60 -9.00
C TYR A 128 2.69 -6.30 -10.34
N ALA A 129 1.65 -6.55 -11.12
CA ALA A 129 1.80 -7.09 -12.47
C ALA A 129 2.55 -6.14 -13.43
N ARG A 130 2.53 -4.83 -13.16
CA ARG A 130 3.28 -3.83 -13.92
C ARG A 130 4.72 -3.66 -13.46
N ALA A 131 5.01 -4.04 -12.21
CA ALA A 131 6.34 -3.89 -11.63
C ALA A 131 7.24 -5.04 -12.08
N ALA A 132 8.44 -4.74 -12.55
CA ALA A 132 9.46 -5.75 -12.83
C ALA A 132 10.16 -6.22 -11.54
N SER A 133 10.16 -5.39 -10.50
CA SER A 133 10.84 -5.71 -9.26
C SER A 133 10.42 -4.80 -8.09
N ALA A 134 10.71 -5.28 -6.88
CA ALA A 134 10.61 -4.51 -5.65
C ALA A 134 11.88 -4.64 -4.81
N CYS A 135 12.03 -3.81 -3.78
CA CYS A 135 13.04 -4.00 -2.75
C CYS A 135 12.43 -3.85 -1.36
N GLY A 136 12.92 -4.63 -0.41
CA GLY A 136 12.57 -4.54 1.00
C GLY A 136 13.45 -3.55 1.73
N VAL A 137 12.89 -2.82 2.69
CA VAL A 137 13.59 -1.99 3.66
C VAL A 137 13.23 -2.52 5.04
N TRP A 138 14.21 -3.07 5.76
CA TRP A 138 14.01 -3.73 7.05
C TRP A 138 13.45 -2.83 8.14
N ASP A 139 13.76 -1.54 8.09
CA ASP A 139 13.40 -0.59 9.14
C ASP A 139 11.88 -0.44 9.31
N PHE A 140 11.42 -0.28 10.56
CA PHE A 140 10.05 0.12 10.88
C PHE A 140 9.84 1.60 10.57
N LEU A 141 9.45 1.89 9.34
CA LEU A 141 9.28 3.27 8.87
C LEU A 141 7.82 3.71 8.80
N TYR A 142 6.88 2.77 8.93
CA TYR A 142 5.44 3.06 8.93
C TYR A 142 4.80 2.65 10.25
N ASN A 143 4.08 3.56 10.88
CA ASN A 143 3.38 3.35 12.15
C ASN A 143 1.88 3.30 11.89
N TYR A 144 1.34 2.08 11.85
CA TYR A 144 -0.09 1.83 11.73
C TYR A 144 -0.78 2.08 13.06
N ARG A 145 -1.69 3.06 13.11
CA ARG A 145 -2.39 3.43 14.34
C ARG A 145 -3.65 2.61 14.53
N ILE A 146 -3.73 1.91 15.66
CA ILE A 146 -4.94 1.20 16.06
C ILE A 146 -5.87 2.19 16.77
N VAL A 147 -6.98 2.52 16.10
CA VAL A 147 -8.02 3.40 16.65
C VAL A 147 -9.25 2.58 16.98
N THR A 148 -9.79 2.78 18.20
CA THR A 148 -11.04 2.13 18.62
C THR A 148 -12.18 2.56 17.68
N GLY A 149 -12.87 1.58 17.05
CA GLY A 149 -13.96 1.86 16.11
C GLY A 149 -13.52 2.11 14.65
N SER A 150 -12.27 1.79 14.32
CA SER A 150 -11.77 1.85 12.93
C SER A 150 -12.62 1.01 11.96
N ALA A 151 -12.44 1.25 10.66
CA ALA A 151 -13.16 0.54 9.59
C ALA A 151 -13.01 -0.99 9.66
N MET A 152 -11.86 -1.49 10.18
CA MET A 152 -11.55 -2.90 10.36
C MET A 152 -12.48 -3.61 11.38
N HIS A 153 -13.10 -2.87 12.31
CA HIS A 153 -13.99 -3.41 13.34
C HIS A 153 -15.48 -3.23 13.00
N ARG A 154 -15.82 -2.81 11.77
CA ARG A 154 -17.21 -2.65 11.35
C ARG A 154 -17.88 -4.00 11.14
N LYS A 155 -19.19 -4.08 11.47
CA LYS A 155 -20.01 -5.27 11.22
C LYS A 155 -20.02 -5.60 9.73
N THR A 156 -20.00 -6.89 9.42
CA THR A 156 -20.18 -7.42 8.07
C THR A 156 -21.48 -6.88 7.45
N THR A 157 -21.40 -6.35 6.25
CA THR A 157 -22.53 -5.82 5.46
C THR A 157 -22.49 -6.43 4.05
N LEU A 158 -23.50 -6.17 3.23
CA LEU A 158 -23.48 -6.58 1.82
C LEU A 158 -22.26 -6.04 1.05
N LYS A 159 -21.71 -4.89 1.46
CA LYS A 159 -20.44 -4.37 0.90
C LYS A 159 -19.25 -5.28 1.16
N THR A 160 -19.30 -6.14 2.14
CA THR A 160 -18.24 -7.14 2.38
C THR A 160 -18.14 -8.14 1.22
N LEU A 161 -19.19 -8.29 0.39
CA LEU A 161 -19.13 -9.09 -0.83
C LEU A 161 -18.20 -8.50 -1.91
N ASP A 162 -17.87 -7.21 -1.84
CA ASP A 162 -16.85 -6.59 -2.70
C ASP A 162 -15.50 -7.29 -2.56
N TRP A 163 -15.24 -7.91 -1.40
CA TRP A 163 -14.04 -8.72 -1.15
C TRP A 163 -13.94 -9.91 -2.14
N VAL A 164 -15.06 -10.53 -2.49
CA VAL A 164 -15.07 -11.64 -3.46
C VAL A 164 -14.63 -11.14 -4.83
N GLU A 165 -15.16 -9.99 -5.28
CA GLU A 165 -14.75 -9.37 -6.55
C GLU A 165 -13.26 -9.00 -6.54
N ALA A 166 -12.77 -8.45 -5.43
CA ALA A 166 -11.37 -8.09 -5.28
C ALA A 166 -10.44 -9.31 -5.42
N TRP A 167 -10.81 -10.45 -4.82
CA TRP A 167 -10.08 -11.70 -4.94
C TRP A 167 -10.15 -12.30 -6.34
N TYR A 168 -11.28 -12.21 -7.04
CA TYR A 168 -11.36 -12.62 -8.44
C TYR A 168 -10.39 -11.84 -9.31
N ARG A 169 -10.28 -10.54 -9.11
CA ARG A 169 -9.30 -9.70 -9.82
C ARG A 169 -7.86 -10.10 -9.51
N LEU A 170 -7.56 -10.40 -8.26
CA LEU A 170 -6.26 -10.92 -7.85
C LEU A 170 -5.92 -12.22 -8.59
N PHE A 171 -6.84 -13.20 -8.61
CA PHE A 171 -6.64 -14.45 -9.32
C PHE A 171 -6.50 -14.26 -10.84
N ASP A 172 -7.30 -13.37 -11.43
CA ASP A 172 -7.20 -13.06 -12.86
C ASP A 172 -5.84 -12.51 -13.23
N VAL A 173 -5.31 -11.57 -12.44
CA VAL A 173 -3.95 -11.05 -12.62
C VAL A 173 -2.89 -12.16 -12.48
N LEU A 174 -3.00 -13.03 -11.47
CA LEU A 174 -2.07 -14.15 -11.27
C LEU A 174 -2.12 -15.16 -12.42
N TYR A 175 -3.30 -15.39 -13.00
CA TYR A 175 -3.49 -16.36 -14.09
C TYR A 175 -2.94 -15.83 -15.42
N GLN A 176 -2.94 -14.50 -15.62
CA GLN A 176 -2.49 -13.87 -16.86
C GLN A 176 -0.98 -13.59 -16.89
N ASN A 177 -0.28 -13.65 -15.77
CA ASN A 177 1.16 -13.37 -15.63
C ASN A 177 1.94 -14.58 -15.08
#